data_2d61d0945bac66bc7c7a55166e0b5b46
#
_entry.id   2d61d0945bac66bc7c7a55166e0b5b46
#
_cell.length_a   1.000
_cell.length_b   1.000
_cell.length_c   1.000
_cell.angle_alpha   90.00
_cell.angle_beta   90.00
_cell.angle_gamma   90.00
#
_symmetry.space_group_name_H-M   'P 1'
#
loop_
_entity.id
_entity.type
_entity.pdbx_description
1 polymer ?
#
loop_
_entity_poly.entity_id
_entity_poly.type
_entity_poly.pdbx_seq_one_letter_code
_entity_poly.pdbx_strand_id
1 'polypeptide(L)'
;MRHAVSTFNGEGGKNMNKKLITMLVTFCFMLLLAPVSVMAATPTNAPIVIDVGGANVENENYKITDTGINIRKRDVNYELTGTTDKQINFWGSNNPNEVDQAFYLKLNNLVCNGGFIVQNSPVKMVVEVPKDTNNKLKRISANDLTIYGSGVLNTEGFTVTQKTSYMDSALHVTDTTINVNVARNSAEWNGKCVISGNAVLTYTGNGTYAPLQLGVKNGDTTHSVLLEDNAKLICLQDDPETPSEYSVSG
;
A
#
# COMPACT_ATOMS: atom_id res chain seq x y z
N MET A 1 -37.05 28.25 71.18
CA MET A 1 -36.22 27.30 70.48
C MET A 1 -36.85 26.92 69.19
N ARG A 2 -36.31 27.37 68.04
CA ARG A 2 -36.77 27.00 66.70
C ARG A 2 -35.70 26.19 66.03
N HIS A 3 -36.04 24.93 65.71
CA HIS A 3 -35.17 24.06 64.95
C HIS A 3 -35.27 24.40 63.44
N ALA A 4 -34.13 24.71 62.83
CA ALA A 4 -34.02 24.87 61.40
C ALA A 4 -33.74 23.47 60.79
N VAL A 5 -34.65 23.00 59.93
CA VAL A 5 -34.45 21.81 59.12
C VAL A 5 -33.80 22.25 57.80
N SER A 6 -32.56 21.84 57.58
CA SER A 6 -31.84 22.03 56.33
C SER A 6 -32.22 20.92 55.36
N THR A 7 -32.94 21.25 54.30
CA THR A 7 -33.22 20.37 53.18
C THR A 7 -32.04 20.42 52.21
N PHE A 8 -31.29 19.31 52.12
CA PHE A 8 -30.20 19.11 51.16
C PHE A 8 -30.86 18.70 49.81
N ASN A 9 -30.93 19.64 48.86
CA ASN A 9 -31.42 19.34 47.52
C ASN A 9 -30.34 18.60 46.75
N GLY A 10 -30.53 17.31 46.50
CA GLY A 10 -29.66 16.42 45.76
C GLY A 10 -29.81 16.57 44.23
N GLU A 11 -29.53 17.72 43.64
CA GLU A 11 -29.57 17.89 42.18
C GLU A 11 -28.22 17.64 41.48
N GLY A 12 -27.13 17.37 42.22
CA GLY A 12 -25.81 17.16 41.64
C GLY A 12 -25.57 15.80 40.97
N GLY A 13 -26.34 14.75 41.36
CA GLY A 13 -26.08 13.41 40.90
C GLY A 13 -26.57 13.06 39.49
N LYS A 14 -27.64 13.68 39.05
CA LYS A 14 -28.26 13.37 37.74
C LYS A 14 -27.47 13.94 36.53
N ASN A 15 -26.79 15.08 36.72
CA ASN A 15 -26.05 15.72 35.63
C ASN A 15 -24.65 15.05 35.39
N MET A 16 -24.07 14.47 36.45
CA MET A 16 -22.79 13.79 36.34
C MET A 16 -22.92 12.49 35.55
N ASN A 17 -23.99 11.71 35.76
CA ASN A 17 -24.26 10.49 35.01
C ASN A 17 -24.53 10.73 33.51
N LYS A 18 -25.22 11.84 33.18
CA LYS A 18 -25.48 12.19 31.77
C LYS A 18 -24.19 12.56 31.04
N LYS A 19 -23.29 13.33 31.64
CA LYS A 19 -21.98 13.68 31.05
C LYS A 19 -21.10 12.46 30.88
N LEU A 20 -21.10 11.53 31.84
CA LEU A 20 -20.34 10.28 31.76
C LEU A 20 -20.86 9.38 30.66
N ILE A 21 -22.18 9.23 30.53
CA ILE A 21 -22.82 8.44 29.46
C ILE A 21 -22.54 9.08 28.09
N THR A 22 -22.66 10.41 27.96
CA THR A 22 -22.35 11.10 26.70
C THR A 22 -20.88 10.92 26.31
N MET A 23 -19.94 11.03 27.26
CA MET A 23 -18.52 10.83 27.02
C MET A 23 -18.20 9.39 26.62
N LEU A 24 -18.85 8.40 27.25
CA LEU A 24 -18.69 6.99 26.92
C LEU A 24 -19.24 6.67 25.52
N VAL A 25 -20.42 7.20 25.17
CA VAL A 25 -21.02 7.02 23.84
C VAL A 25 -20.18 7.68 22.76
N THR A 26 -19.65 8.91 23.01
CA THR A 26 -18.77 9.59 22.07
C THR A 26 -17.45 8.82 21.88
N PHE A 27 -16.89 8.27 22.95
CA PHE A 27 -15.68 7.46 22.89
C PHE A 27 -15.91 6.14 22.14
N CYS A 28 -17.04 5.47 22.35
CA CYS A 28 -17.44 4.28 21.57
C CYS A 28 -17.67 4.61 20.09
N PHE A 29 -18.26 5.78 19.77
CA PHE A 29 -18.44 6.22 18.38
C PHE A 29 -17.10 6.56 17.71
N MET A 30 -16.15 7.16 18.41
CA MET A 30 -14.79 7.40 17.88
C MET A 30 -14.02 6.11 17.64
N LEU A 31 -14.20 5.09 18.49
CA LEU A 31 -13.62 3.76 18.27
C LEU A 31 -14.24 3.00 17.07
N LEU A 32 -15.51 3.29 16.75
CA LEU A 32 -16.20 2.70 15.59
C LEU A 32 -15.88 3.42 14.27
N LEU A 33 -15.35 4.67 14.35
CA LEU A 33 -14.96 5.48 13.20
C LEU A 33 -13.46 5.43 12.92
N ALA A 34 -12.68 4.74 13.76
CA ALA A 34 -11.28 4.46 13.41
C ALA A 34 -11.29 3.67 12.09
N PRO A 35 -10.59 4.15 11.05
CA PRO A 35 -10.48 3.38 9.81
C PRO A 35 -9.80 2.06 10.18
N VAL A 36 -10.59 0.99 10.20
CA VAL A 36 -10.02 -0.35 10.26
C VAL A 36 -9.35 -0.51 8.90
N SER A 37 -8.05 -0.29 8.88
CA SER A 37 -7.23 -0.72 7.76
C SER A 37 -7.41 -2.23 7.69
N VAL A 38 -8.31 -2.69 6.83
CA VAL A 38 -8.50 -4.11 6.56
C VAL A 38 -7.26 -4.54 5.78
N MET A 39 -6.17 -4.74 6.51
CA MET A 39 -5.06 -5.51 5.96
C MET A 39 -5.62 -6.90 5.67
N ALA A 40 -5.56 -7.31 4.43
CA ALA A 40 -5.89 -8.67 4.06
C ALA A 40 -5.12 -9.61 5.01
N ALA A 41 -5.83 -10.52 5.67
CA ALA A 41 -5.20 -11.41 6.65
C ALA A 41 -4.05 -12.16 5.97
N THR A 42 -2.83 -11.87 6.41
CA THR A 42 -1.64 -12.53 5.89
C THR A 42 -1.74 -14.02 6.22
N PRO A 43 -1.48 -14.92 5.27
CA PRO A 43 -1.47 -16.35 5.55
C PRO A 43 -0.51 -16.67 6.71
N THR A 44 -0.92 -17.55 7.61
CA THR A 44 -0.15 -17.90 8.82
C THR A 44 0.97 -18.91 8.54
N ASN A 45 1.04 -19.43 7.33
CA ASN A 45 2.05 -20.44 6.94
C ASN A 45 3.44 -19.81 6.79
N ALA A 46 4.46 -20.59 7.09
CA ALA A 46 5.85 -20.20 6.81
C ALA A 46 6.02 -19.83 5.32
N PRO A 47 6.77 -18.77 5.01
CA PRO A 47 6.94 -18.33 3.62
C PRO A 47 7.71 -19.34 2.78
N ILE A 48 7.32 -19.45 1.52
CA ILE A 48 8.11 -20.15 0.50
C ILE A 48 9.21 -19.18 0.07
N VAL A 49 10.46 -19.53 0.41
CA VAL A 49 11.62 -18.70 0.04
C VAL A 49 12.00 -18.97 -1.41
N ILE A 50 12.10 -17.91 -2.20
CA ILE A 50 12.51 -17.95 -3.60
C ILE A 50 13.76 -17.09 -3.77
N ASP A 51 14.90 -17.72 -4.07
CA ASP A 51 16.06 -17.02 -4.61
C ASP A 51 15.82 -16.78 -6.10
N VAL A 52 15.55 -15.52 -6.46
CA VAL A 52 15.24 -15.14 -7.85
C VAL A 52 16.44 -15.23 -8.80
N GLY A 53 17.67 -15.28 -8.26
CA GLY A 53 18.91 -15.53 -9.02
C GLY A 53 19.23 -17.01 -9.16
N GLY A 54 18.46 -17.89 -8.53
CA GLY A 54 18.70 -19.32 -8.50
C GLY A 54 18.52 -20.03 -9.83
N ALA A 55 18.83 -21.33 -9.81
CA ALA A 55 18.69 -22.20 -10.97
C ALA A 55 17.24 -22.33 -11.43
N ASN A 56 17.05 -22.76 -12.67
CA ASN A 56 15.74 -23.08 -13.21
C ASN A 56 15.06 -24.17 -12.38
N VAL A 57 13.84 -23.91 -11.98
CA VAL A 57 13.02 -24.81 -11.15
C VAL A 57 11.56 -24.69 -11.54
N GLU A 58 10.83 -25.77 -11.44
CA GLU A 58 9.37 -25.77 -11.58
C GLU A 58 8.73 -26.63 -10.50
N ASN A 59 7.73 -26.05 -9.83
CA ASN A 59 6.88 -26.73 -8.86
C ASN A 59 5.44 -26.19 -8.94
N GLU A 60 4.57 -26.63 -8.07
CA GLU A 60 3.16 -26.20 -8.05
C GLU A 60 2.99 -24.70 -7.76
N ASN A 61 3.91 -24.07 -7.02
CA ASN A 61 3.81 -22.71 -6.54
C ASN A 61 4.42 -21.70 -7.51
N TYR A 62 5.56 -22.04 -8.12
CA TYR A 62 6.28 -21.12 -9.01
C TYR A 62 7.15 -21.87 -10.02
N LYS A 63 7.59 -21.12 -11.05
CA LYS A 63 8.52 -21.59 -12.07
C LYS A 63 9.58 -20.52 -12.33
N ILE A 64 10.85 -20.91 -12.28
CA ILE A 64 11.99 -20.10 -12.72
C ILE A 64 12.51 -20.71 -14.04
N THR A 65 12.65 -19.86 -15.05
CA THR A 65 13.22 -20.19 -16.36
C THR A 65 14.34 -19.21 -16.71
N ASP A 66 15.02 -19.38 -17.82
CA ASP A 66 16.02 -18.44 -18.33
C ASP A 66 15.40 -17.06 -18.66
N THR A 67 14.13 -17.02 -19.01
CA THR A 67 13.45 -15.82 -19.51
C THR A 67 12.53 -15.13 -18.49
N GLY A 68 12.18 -15.77 -17.39
CA GLY A 68 11.26 -15.19 -16.43
C GLY A 68 10.96 -16.06 -15.22
N ILE A 69 10.32 -15.44 -14.25
CA ILE A 69 9.85 -16.10 -13.04
C ILE A 69 8.34 -15.96 -13.01
N ASN A 70 7.63 -17.08 -12.83
CA ASN A 70 6.18 -17.12 -12.79
C ASN A 70 5.71 -17.62 -11.43
N ILE A 71 5.07 -16.80 -10.66
CA ILE A 71 4.42 -17.16 -9.39
C ILE A 71 2.96 -17.47 -9.69
N ARG A 72 2.49 -18.65 -9.31
CA ARG A 72 1.24 -19.24 -9.77
C ARG A 72 0.18 -19.35 -8.67
N LYS A 73 0.61 -19.69 -7.46
CA LYS A 73 -0.32 -19.96 -6.36
C LYS A 73 -0.57 -18.70 -5.56
N ARG A 74 -1.83 -18.42 -5.30
CA ARG A 74 -2.32 -17.32 -4.47
C ARG A 74 -2.54 -17.77 -3.05
N ASP A 75 -2.75 -16.82 -2.14
CA ASP A 75 -2.99 -17.06 -0.71
C ASP A 75 -1.88 -17.87 -0.04
N VAL A 76 -0.66 -17.67 -0.54
CA VAL A 76 0.58 -18.25 -0.03
C VAL A 76 1.56 -17.12 0.23
N ASN A 77 2.31 -17.22 1.33
CA ASN A 77 3.41 -16.29 1.62
C ASN A 77 4.66 -16.67 0.81
N TYR A 78 5.21 -15.71 0.12
CA TYR A 78 6.50 -15.84 -0.56
C TYR A 78 7.51 -14.88 0.04
N GLU A 79 8.73 -15.33 0.29
CA GLU A 79 9.86 -14.47 0.58
C GLU A 79 10.78 -14.45 -0.65
N LEU A 80 10.94 -13.28 -1.26
CA LEU A 80 11.75 -13.09 -2.46
C LEU A 80 13.09 -12.47 -2.07
N THR A 81 14.16 -13.10 -2.50
CA THR A 81 15.55 -12.66 -2.23
C THR A 81 16.44 -12.82 -3.47
N GLY A 82 17.61 -12.19 -3.46
CA GLY A 82 18.59 -12.32 -4.53
C GLY A 82 18.47 -11.24 -5.62
N THR A 83 19.16 -11.48 -6.74
CA THR A 83 19.23 -10.52 -7.85
C THR A 83 18.83 -11.18 -9.16
N THR A 84 18.01 -10.48 -9.96
CA THR A 84 17.60 -10.97 -11.28
C THR A 84 17.32 -9.83 -12.25
N ASP A 85 17.61 -10.05 -13.52
CA ASP A 85 17.18 -9.22 -14.64
C ASP A 85 15.87 -9.70 -15.25
N LYS A 86 15.38 -10.85 -14.79
CA LYS A 86 14.14 -11.47 -15.27
C LYS A 86 12.93 -10.72 -14.71
N GLN A 87 11.86 -10.68 -15.49
CA GLN A 87 10.57 -10.24 -15.02
C GLN A 87 9.93 -11.28 -14.11
N ILE A 88 9.32 -10.83 -13.02
CA ILE A 88 8.51 -11.69 -12.14
C ILE A 88 7.04 -11.46 -12.46
N ASN A 89 6.40 -12.50 -12.96
CA ASN A 89 5.01 -12.52 -13.36
C ASN A 89 4.16 -13.20 -12.28
N PHE A 90 3.04 -12.58 -11.96
CA PHE A 90 2.05 -13.11 -11.04
C PHE A 90 0.80 -13.46 -11.84
N TRP A 91 0.52 -14.74 -11.93
CA TRP A 91 -0.59 -15.24 -12.74
C TRP A 91 -1.87 -15.32 -11.92
N GLY A 92 -2.82 -14.46 -12.25
CA GLY A 92 -4.19 -14.54 -11.79
C GLY A 92 -5.13 -15.05 -12.89
N SER A 93 -6.39 -15.22 -12.54
CA SER A 93 -7.45 -15.50 -13.51
C SER A 93 -8.41 -14.31 -13.60
N ASN A 94 -9.13 -14.18 -14.71
CA ASN A 94 -10.20 -13.18 -14.85
C ASN A 94 -11.51 -13.61 -14.18
N ASN A 95 -11.45 -14.51 -13.21
CA ASN A 95 -12.63 -15.01 -12.53
C ASN A 95 -13.06 -14.01 -11.44
N PRO A 96 -14.28 -13.43 -11.48
CA PRO A 96 -14.76 -12.49 -10.48
C PRO A 96 -14.89 -13.11 -9.08
N ASN A 97 -14.94 -14.42 -8.95
CA ASN A 97 -14.96 -15.11 -7.66
C ASN A 97 -13.59 -15.15 -6.95
N GLU A 98 -12.55 -14.64 -7.59
CA GLU A 98 -11.18 -14.63 -7.07
C GLU A 98 -10.68 -13.25 -6.63
N VAL A 99 -11.57 -12.25 -6.57
CA VAL A 99 -11.22 -10.87 -6.19
C VAL A 99 -10.65 -10.73 -4.77
N ASP A 100 -10.96 -11.68 -3.90
CA ASP A 100 -10.46 -11.68 -2.52
C ASP A 100 -9.11 -12.40 -2.36
N GLN A 101 -8.63 -13.07 -3.40
CA GLN A 101 -7.33 -13.74 -3.36
C GLN A 101 -6.19 -12.75 -3.54
N ALA A 102 -5.04 -13.05 -2.94
CA ALA A 102 -3.88 -12.19 -2.99
C ALA A 102 -2.56 -12.94 -3.20
N PHE A 103 -1.58 -12.24 -3.75
CA PHE A 103 -0.17 -12.63 -3.66
C PHE A 103 0.44 -11.90 -2.46
N TYR A 104 0.95 -12.65 -1.50
CA TYR A 104 1.63 -12.12 -0.32
C TYR A 104 3.14 -12.28 -0.50
N LEU A 105 3.83 -11.16 -0.54
CA LEU A 105 5.24 -11.08 -0.88
C LEU A 105 5.99 -10.39 0.25
N LYS A 106 7.04 -11.01 0.73
CA LYS A 106 8.02 -10.38 1.62
C LYS A 106 9.32 -10.17 0.84
N LEU A 107 9.80 -8.95 0.78
CA LEU A 107 11.01 -8.59 0.05
C LEU A 107 12.22 -8.59 0.99
N ASN A 108 13.19 -9.44 0.72
CA ASN A 108 14.38 -9.55 1.54
C ASN A 108 15.65 -9.21 0.72
N ASN A 109 15.98 -7.90 0.68
CA ASN A 109 17.09 -7.35 -0.09
C ASN A 109 17.05 -7.81 -1.57
N LEU A 110 15.86 -7.77 -2.14
CA LEU A 110 15.60 -8.16 -3.52
C LEU A 110 16.05 -7.06 -4.50
N VAL A 111 16.78 -7.48 -5.55
CA VAL A 111 17.07 -6.64 -6.71
C VAL A 111 16.46 -7.28 -7.97
N CYS A 112 15.42 -6.68 -8.52
CA CYS A 112 14.71 -7.17 -9.69
C CYS A 112 14.65 -6.09 -10.79
N ASN A 113 15.55 -6.18 -11.77
CA ASN A 113 15.61 -5.23 -12.87
C ASN A 113 14.53 -5.49 -13.95
N GLY A 114 13.85 -6.63 -13.92
CA GLY A 114 12.73 -6.95 -14.80
C GLY A 114 11.38 -6.44 -14.30
N GLY A 115 11.24 -6.19 -12.99
CA GLY A 115 10.03 -5.71 -12.35
C GLY A 115 8.97 -6.77 -12.05
N PHE A 116 7.90 -6.34 -11.38
CA PHE A 116 6.75 -7.16 -11.01
C PHE A 116 5.56 -6.84 -11.92
N ILE A 117 4.93 -7.85 -12.50
CA ILE A 117 3.76 -7.68 -13.34
C ILE A 117 2.68 -8.69 -12.95
N VAL A 118 1.54 -8.19 -12.49
CA VAL A 118 0.32 -8.98 -12.33
C VAL A 118 -0.37 -9.05 -13.69
N GLN A 119 -0.53 -10.25 -14.18
CA GLN A 119 -1.18 -10.49 -15.47
C GLN A 119 -2.61 -10.97 -15.29
N ASN A 120 -3.52 -10.39 -16.06
CA ASN A 120 -4.91 -10.84 -16.25
C ASN A 120 -5.67 -11.10 -14.94
N SER A 121 -5.62 -10.16 -13.98
CA SER A 121 -6.09 -10.52 -12.68
C SER A 121 -6.81 -9.42 -11.91
N PRO A 122 -7.96 -9.73 -11.29
CA PRO A 122 -8.52 -8.96 -10.21
C PRO A 122 -7.80 -9.18 -8.86
N VAL A 123 -6.71 -9.96 -8.83
CA VAL A 123 -6.03 -10.37 -7.60
C VAL A 123 -5.24 -9.24 -6.98
N LYS A 124 -5.28 -9.15 -5.67
CA LYS A 124 -4.51 -8.20 -4.86
C LYS A 124 -3.04 -8.60 -4.80
N MET A 125 -2.17 -7.61 -4.72
CA MET A 125 -0.75 -7.81 -4.40
C MET A 125 -0.46 -7.13 -3.07
N VAL A 126 0.03 -7.89 -2.11
CA VAL A 126 0.40 -7.42 -0.76
C VAL A 126 1.88 -7.61 -0.58
N VAL A 127 2.61 -6.52 -0.40
CA VAL A 127 4.08 -6.49 -0.36
C VAL A 127 4.54 -6.01 1.01
N GLU A 128 5.20 -6.87 1.74
CA GLU A 128 5.93 -6.52 2.96
C GLU A 128 7.36 -6.11 2.61
N VAL A 129 7.78 -4.95 3.12
CA VAL A 129 9.15 -4.44 3.05
C VAL A 129 9.72 -4.41 4.46
N PRO A 130 10.39 -5.47 4.92
CA PRO A 130 10.84 -5.60 6.30
C PRO A 130 11.84 -4.51 6.68
N LYS A 131 11.89 -4.23 7.99
CA LYS A 131 12.89 -3.34 8.56
C LYS A 131 14.32 -3.78 8.17
N ASP A 132 15.19 -2.83 7.99
CA ASP A 132 16.62 -3.03 7.66
C ASP A 132 16.84 -3.73 6.29
N THR A 133 15.82 -3.78 5.43
CA THR A 133 15.96 -4.23 4.04
C THR A 133 15.96 -3.05 3.06
N ASN A 134 16.73 -3.21 1.98
CA ASN A 134 16.79 -2.26 0.87
C ASN A 134 16.50 -3.02 -0.42
N ASN A 135 15.32 -2.79 -0.97
CA ASN A 135 14.84 -3.53 -2.13
C ASN A 135 14.80 -2.62 -3.36
N LYS A 136 15.08 -3.19 -4.53
CA LYS A 136 15.02 -2.50 -5.81
C LYS A 136 14.19 -3.29 -6.81
N LEU A 137 13.15 -2.65 -7.33
CA LEU A 137 12.29 -3.17 -8.38
C LEU A 137 12.24 -2.19 -9.54
N LYS A 138 12.40 -2.65 -10.77
CA LYS A 138 12.29 -1.76 -11.92
C LYS A 138 10.89 -1.15 -12.02
N ARG A 139 9.86 -1.98 -11.92
CA ARG A 139 8.46 -1.55 -12.05
C ARG A 139 7.53 -2.48 -11.30
N ILE A 140 6.45 -1.92 -10.80
CA ILE A 140 5.33 -2.70 -10.25
C ILE A 140 4.08 -2.38 -11.07
N SER A 141 3.43 -3.40 -11.62
CA SER A 141 2.17 -3.28 -12.32
C SER A 141 1.13 -4.21 -11.69
N ALA A 142 0.13 -3.64 -11.06
CA ALA A 142 -0.92 -4.37 -10.35
C ALA A 142 -2.28 -3.70 -10.53
N ASN A 143 -3.35 -4.38 -10.15
CA ASN A 143 -4.71 -3.82 -10.10
C ASN A 143 -4.99 -3.21 -8.73
N ASP A 144 -4.66 -3.94 -7.67
CA ASP A 144 -4.75 -3.52 -6.27
C ASP A 144 -3.41 -3.84 -5.61
N LEU A 145 -2.77 -2.83 -5.01
CA LEU A 145 -1.43 -2.94 -4.46
C LEU A 145 -1.39 -2.36 -3.05
N THR A 146 -1.01 -3.21 -2.10
CA THR A 146 -0.72 -2.80 -0.73
C THR A 146 0.76 -3.01 -0.47
N ILE A 147 1.46 -1.97 0.00
CA ILE A 147 2.86 -2.03 0.42
C ILE A 147 2.95 -1.58 1.87
N TYR A 148 3.59 -2.37 2.72
CA TYR A 148 3.73 -2.05 4.14
C TYR A 148 5.06 -2.53 4.71
N GLY A 149 5.40 -2.05 5.90
CA GLY A 149 6.64 -2.38 6.60
C GLY A 149 7.50 -1.15 6.82
N SER A 150 8.70 -1.32 7.37
CA SER A 150 9.58 -0.19 7.73
C SER A 150 10.92 -0.21 7.01
N GLY A 151 11.04 -0.98 5.95
CA GLY A 151 12.21 -1.01 5.08
C GLY A 151 12.14 0.01 3.95
N VAL A 152 13.06 -0.12 2.98
CA VAL A 152 13.19 0.77 1.83
C VAL A 152 12.90 0.02 0.53
N LEU A 153 12.07 0.62 -0.32
CA LEU A 153 11.79 0.16 -1.67
C LEU A 153 12.17 1.24 -2.68
N ASN A 154 13.08 0.92 -3.59
CA ASN A 154 13.43 1.77 -4.72
C ASN A 154 12.81 1.20 -5.99
N THR A 155 12.16 2.06 -6.80
CA THR A 155 11.53 1.63 -8.05
C THR A 155 11.58 2.73 -9.10
N GLU A 156 11.46 2.35 -10.39
CA GLU A 156 11.34 3.28 -11.50
C GLU A 156 9.87 3.67 -11.76
N GLY A 157 8.90 3.00 -11.13
CA GLY A 157 7.50 3.37 -11.23
C GLY A 157 6.50 2.32 -10.78
N PHE A 158 5.28 2.82 -10.58
CA PHE A 158 4.09 2.02 -10.34
C PHE A 158 3.10 2.19 -11.48
N THR A 159 2.41 1.12 -11.83
CA THR A 159 1.19 1.18 -12.62
C THR A 159 0.12 0.42 -11.85
N VAL A 160 -0.75 1.15 -11.18
CA VAL A 160 -1.89 0.58 -10.45
C VAL A 160 -3.14 1.02 -11.20
N THR A 161 -3.67 0.13 -12.02
CA THR A 161 -4.76 0.46 -12.93
C THR A 161 -5.83 -0.61 -12.89
N GLN A 162 -7.07 -0.17 -12.97
CA GLN A 162 -8.21 -1.08 -13.10
C GLN A 162 -8.08 -1.91 -14.38
N LYS A 163 -7.92 -3.20 -14.20
CA LYS A 163 -7.83 -4.17 -15.32
C LYS A 163 -9.13 -4.89 -15.60
N THR A 164 -10.08 -4.80 -14.67
CA THR A 164 -11.39 -5.47 -14.77
C THR A 164 -12.48 -4.54 -14.25
N SER A 165 -13.71 -4.71 -14.72
CA SER A 165 -14.86 -3.87 -14.35
C SER A 165 -15.45 -4.16 -12.96
N TYR A 166 -14.99 -5.22 -12.29
CA TYR A 166 -15.54 -5.65 -11.01
C TYR A 166 -14.56 -5.46 -9.82
N MET A 167 -13.48 -4.74 -10.03
CA MET A 167 -12.52 -4.44 -8.98
C MET A 167 -11.99 -3.03 -9.16
N ASP A 168 -12.16 -2.21 -8.14
CA ASP A 168 -11.56 -0.88 -8.08
C ASP A 168 -10.06 -1.01 -7.90
N SER A 169 -9.29 -0.17 -8.60
CA SER A 169 -7.86 -0.09 -8.37
C SER A 169 -7.56 0.75 -7.14
N ALA A 170 -6.64 0.25 -6.32
CA ALA A 170 -6.19 0.96 -5.13
C ALA A 170 -4.69 0.78 -4.90
N LEU A 171 -4.05 1.84 -4.41
CA LEU A 171 -2.69 1.81 -3.88
C LEU A 171 -2.73 2.17 -2.41
N HIS A 172 -2.27 1.26 -1.56
CA HIS A 172 -2.12 1.49 -0.12
C HIS A 172 -0.66 1.39 0.26
N VAL A 173 -0.13 2.41 0.95
CA VAL A 173 1.25 2.44 1.45
C VAL A 173 1.23 2.76 2.94
N THR A 174 1.84 1.90 3.77
CA THR A 174 1.86 2.08 5.22
C THR A 174 3.29 1.88 5.78
N ASP A 175 3.78 2.85 6.55
CA ASP A 175 5.06 2.82 7.30
C ASP A 175 6.32 2.60 6.45
N THR A 176 6.22 2.53 5.14
CA THR A 176 7.32 2.18 4.22
C THR A 176 7.94 3.41 3.59
N THR A 177 9.26 3.41 3.41
CA THR A 177 9.95 4.40 2.58
C THR A 177 10.03 3.90 1.15
N ILE A 178 9.43 4.64 0.22
CA ILE A 178 9.43 4.30 -1.21
C ILE A 178 10.04 5.45 -2.01
N ASN A 179 11.09 5.14 -2.78
CA ASN A 179 11.70 6.08 -3.70
C ASN A 179 11.37 5.67 -5.14
N VAL A 180 10.68 6.54 -5.85
CA VAL A 180 10.29 6.34 -7.24
C VAL A 180 11.11 7.26 -8.13
N ASN A 181 12.03 6.69 -8.91
CA ASN A 181 12.86 7.41 -9.87
C ASN A 181 12.29 7.24 -11.27
N VAL A 182 11.51 8.19 -11.73
CA VAL A 182 10.78 8.09 -13.00
C VAL A 182 11.69 8.45 -14.17
N ALA A 183 12.02 7.46 -15.01
CA ALA A 183 12.97 7.66 -16.11
C ALA A 183 12.37 8.39 -17.33
N ARG A 184 11.09 8.21 -17.64
CA ARG A 184 10.44 8.77 -18.85
C ARG A 184 8.98 9.09 -18.75
N ASN A 185 8.20 8.37 -17.97
CA ASN A 185 6.77 8.59 -17.79
C ASN A 185 6.48 8.73 -16.32
N SER A 186 5.58 9.63 -15.99
CA SER A 186 5.05 9.75 -14.64
C SER A 186 4.57 8.39 -14.12
N ALA A 187 4.72 8.16 -12.85
CA ALA A 187 4.04 7.04 -12.23
C ALA A 187 2.53 7.26 -12.37
N GLU A 188 1.84 6.23 -12.77
CA GLU A 188 0.41 6.29 -13.09
C GLU A 188 -0.33 5.40 -12.12
N TRP A 189 -1.31 5.95 -11.43
CA TRP A 189 -2.36 5.16 -10.82
C TRP A 189 -3.74 5.73 -11.16
N ASN A 190 -4.65 4.83 -11.42
CA ASN A 190 -6.05 5.15 -11.59
C ASN A 190 -6.79 4.56 -10.40
N GLY A 191 -7.42 5.39 -9.59
CA GLY A 191 -8.16 4.95 -8.44
C GLY A 191 -7.74 5.63 -7.14
N LYS A 192 -8.00 4.97 -6.02
CA LYS A 192 -7.75 5.48 -4.69
C LYS A 192 -6.29 5.22 -4.27
N CYS A 193 -5.62 6.24 -3.74
CA CYS A 193 -4.31 6.09 -3.11
C CYS A 193 -4.42 6.51 -1.64
N VAL A 194 -4.01 5.64 -0.72
CA VAL A 194 -3.91 5.92 0.71
C VAL A 194 -2.47 5.71 1.16
N ILE A 195 -1.90 6.75 1.76
CA ILE A 195 -0.56 6.71 2.33
C ILE A 195 -0.72 7.01 3.81
N SER A 196 -0.27 6.11 4.69
CA SER A 196 -0.57 6.15 6.12
C SER A 196 0.62 5.80 7.01
N GLY A 197 0.45 5.98 8.31
CA GLY A 197 1.48 5.72 9.30
C GLY A 197 2.66 6.69 9.17
N ASN A 198 3.87 6.16 9.14
CA ASN A 198 5.09 6.93 8.91
C ASN A 198 5.63 6.76 7.48
N ALA A 199 4.77 6.40 6.53
CA ALA A 199 5.18 6.18 5.15
C ALA A 199 5.73 7.45 4.50
N VAL A 200 6.80 7.29 3.73
CA VAL A 200 7.40 8.36 2.92
C VAL A 200 7.47 7.90 1.47
N LEU A 201 6.70 8.52 0.62
CA LEU A 201 6.67 8.24 -0.81
C LEU A 201 7.30 9.42 -1.56
N THR A 202 8.50 9.21 -2.11
CA THR A 202 9.25 10.21 -2.85
C THR A 202 9.26 9.89 -4.33
N TYR A 203 8.78 10.83 -5.15
CA TYR A 203 8.88 10.77 -6.60
C TYR A 203 9.94 11.75 -7.09
N THR A 204 10.90 11.25 -7.86
CA THR A 204 11.91 12.06 -8.52
C THR A 204 11.73 11.99 -10.03
N GLY A 205 11.40 13.11 -10.66
CA GLY A 205 11.31 13.24 -12.12
C GLY A 205 12.66 13.61 -12.74
N ASN A 206 12.80 13.43 -14.05
CA ASN A 206 14.04 13.71 -14.78
C ASN A 206 13.98 15.02 -15.61
N GLY A 207 13.29 16.03 -15.12
CA GLY A 207 13.22 17.37 -15.73
C GLY A 207 12.26 17.54 -16.91
N THR A 208 11.99 16.48 -17.67
CA THR A 208 11.13 16.59 -18.88
C THR A 208 9.66 16.26 -18.60
N TYR A 209 9.38 15.49 -17.55
CA TYR A 209 8.03 15.00 -17.23
C TYR A 209 7.72 15.22 -15.75
N ALA A 210 6.46 15.55 -15.48
CA ALA A 210 5.99 15.62 -14.10
C ALA A 210 6.27 14.27 -13.38
N PRO A 211 6.87 14.31 -12.19
CA PRO A 211 7.25 13.09 -11.48
C PRO A 211 6.04 12.23 -11.12
N LEU A 212 4.89 12.86 -10.95
CA LEU A 212 3.64 12.19 -10.60
C LEU A 212 2.50 12.72 -11.45
N GLN A 213 1.80 11.83 -12.14
CA GLN A 213 0.56 12.14 -12.84
C GLN A 213 -0.60 11.39 -12.18
N LEU A 214 -1.51 12.16 -11.60
CA LEU A 214 -2.78 11.64 -11.14
C LEU A 214 -3.71 11.57 -12.35
N GLY A 215 -4.00 10.36 -12.82
CA GLY A 215 -4.86 10.16 -13.96
C GLY A 215 -6.32 10.46 -13.63
N VAL A 216 -6.81 11.62 -14.07
CA VAL A 216 -8.25 11.89 -14.10
C VAL A 216 -8.78 11.41 -15.45
N LYS A 217 -9.44 10.26 -15.48
CA LYS A 217 -10.04 9.75 -16.69
C LYS A 217 -11.44 10.36 -16.84
N ASN A 218 -11.58 11.32 -17.78
CA ASN A 218 -12.87 11.81 -18.31
C ASN A 218 -13.96 12.14 -17.25
N GLY A 219 -13.66 13.03 -16.31
CA GLY A 219 -14.66 13.53 -15.36
C GLY A 219 -15.00 12.61 -14.19
N ASP A 220 -14.26 11.52 -14.04
CA ASP A 220 -14.36 10.67 -12.86
C ASP A 220 -13.62 11.32 -11.69
N THR A 221 -14.36 11.73 -10.65
CA THR A 221 -13.85 12.39 -9.44
C THR A 221 -13.43 11.40 -8.35
N THR A 222 -13.41 10.10 -8.62
CA THR A 222 -13.09 9.05 -7.65
C THR A 222 -11.59 8.86 -7.42
N HIS A 223 -10.74 9.54 -8.18
CA HIS A 223 -9.29 9.51 -8.02
C HIS A 223 -8.88 10.44 -6.89
N SER A 224 -8.42 9.87 -5.78
CA SER A 224 -8.01 10.63 -4.61
C SER A 224 -6.69 10.13 -4.05
N VAL A 225 -5.90 11.07 -3.53
CA VAL A 225 -4.79 10.76 -2.65
C VAL A 225 -5.18 11.18 -1.25
N LEU A 226 -5.14 10.25 -0.32
CA LEU A 226 -5.39 10.48 1.09
C LEU A 226 -4.08 10.25 1.85
N LEU A 227 -3.66 11.27 2.59
CA LEU A 227 -2.54 11.18 3.51
C LEU A 227 -3.09 11.11 4.92
N GLU A 228 -2.65 10.10 5.68
CA GLU A 228 -3.09 9.86 7.05
C GLU A 228 -1.87 9.79 7.98
N ASP A 229 -2.06 10.17 9.23
CA ASP A 229 -1.04 10.16 10.28
C ASP A 229 0.16 11.08 9.96
N ASN A 230 1.37 10.52 9.95
CA ASN A 230 2.62 11.23 9.64
C ASN A 230 3.11 11.00 8.21
N ALA A 231 2.25 10.46 7.34
CA ALA A 231 2.62 10.12 5.98
C ALA A 231 3.04 11.35 5.16
N LYS A 232 3.97 11.12 4.22
CA LYS A 232 4.49 12.18 3.35
C LYS A 232 4.49 11.72 1.90
N LEU A 233 4.03 12.61 1.03
CA LEU A 233 4.20 12.50 -0.42
C LEU A 233 5.08 13.65 -0.89
N ILE A 234 6.24 13.33 -1.46
CA ILE A 234 7.26 14.28 -1.89
C ILE A 234 7.44 14.12 -3.41
N CYS A 235 7.32 15.21 -4.14
CA CYS A 235 7.56 15.23 -5.57
C CYS A 235 8.77 16.16 -5.85
N LEU A 236 9.85 15.58 -6.32
CA LEU A 236 11.07 16.27 -6.68
C LEU A 236 11.18 16.30 -8.21
N GLN A 237 11.41 17.45 -8.77
CA GLN A 237 11.77 17.58 -10.17
C GLN A 237 13.27 17.88 -10.25
N ASP A 238 14.01 16.94 -10.81
CA ASP A 238 15.44 17.10 -11.07
C ASP A 238 15.60 17.85 -12.40
N ASP A 239 15.37 19.18 -12.35
CA ASP A 239 15.63 20.09 -13.44
C ASP A 239 16.82 20.98 -13.02
N PRO A 240 17.98 20.88 -13.69
CA PRO A 240 19.14 21.69 -13.34
C PRO A 240 18.91 23.19 -13.52
N GLU A 241 17.93 23.61 -14.34
CA GLU A 241 17.61 25.01 -14.57
C GLU A 241 16.56 25.57 -13.60
N THR A 242 15.63 24.72 -13.15
CA THR A 242 14.54 25.10 -12.24
C THR A 242 14.23 23.97 -11.24
N PRO A 243 15.13 23.72 -10.29
CA PRO A 243 14.84 22.70 -9.30
C PRO A 243 13.62 23.12 -8.47
N SER A 244 12.60 22.29 -8.46
CA SER A 244 11.40 22.51 -7.67
C SER A 244 11.06 21.30 -6.80
N GLU A 245 10.74 21.59 -5.55
CA GLU A 245 10.26 20.59 -4.61
C GLU A 245 8.81 20.91 -4.25
N TYR A 246 7.95 19.93 -4.42
CA TYR A 246 6.57 19.98 -3.96
C TYR A 246 6.37 18.87 -2.96
N SER A 247 6.08 19.21 -1.72
CA SER A 247 5.75 18.22 -0.69
C SER A 247 4.34 18.44 -0.18
N VAL A 248 3.62 17.34 0.00
CA VAL A 248 2.31 17.32 0.66
C VAL A 248 2.44 16.41 1.87
N SER A 249 2.04 16.91 3.03
CA SER A 249 2.02 16.13 4.27
C SER A 249 0.61 16.10 4.83
N GLY A 250 0.20 14.98 5.39
CA GLY A 250 -1.05 14.78 6.13
C GLY A 250 -0.99 15.26 7.56
#